data_7d9cc96d9c0c3d59d9cacea1fcadce15
#
_entry.id   7d9cc96d9c0c3d59d9cacea1fcadce15
#
_cell.length_a   1.000
_cell.length_b   1.000
_cell.length_c   1.000
_cell.angle_alpha   90.00
_cell.angle_beta   90.00
_cell.angle_gamma   90.00
#
_symmetry.space_group_name_H-M   'P 1'
#
loop_
_entity.id
_entity.type
_entity.pdbx_description
1 polymer ?
#
loop_
_entity_poly.entity_id
_entity_poly.type
_entity_poly.pdbx_seq_one_letter_code
_entity_poly.pdbx_strand_id
1 'polypeptide(L)'
;MDTFRVLIVDDEEDFLETLVKRLERRGIEAAGVKSGEEALDTMKQKLFDVVVLDIKMPGGMDGIQALREMKQIQPLTEVVLLTGHASVETSIEGMRLGAFDYLLKPIKLEELMAKLGDAFEKKDAHEQKIRKAKIKELVRFPGRVFQQEKEEE
;
A
#
# COMPACT_ATOMS: atom_id res chain seq x y z
N MET A 1 -9.22 -13.02 13.13
CA MET A 1 -9.21 -12.80 11.69
C MET A 1 -8.67 -11.41 11.41
N ASP A 2 -7.60 -11.34 10.65
CA ASP A 2 -6.98 -10.05 10.37
C ASP A 2 -7.83 -9.26 9.39
N THR A 3 -8.14 -8.02 9.76
CA THR A 3 -8.90 -7.14 8.89
C THR A 3 -7.99 -6.65 7.76
N PHE A 4 -8.46 -6.77 6.52
CA PHE A 4 -7.78 -6.23 5.36
C PHE A 4 -7.90 -4.72 5.36
N ARG A 5 -6.76 -4.01 5.37
CA ARG A 5 -6.72 -2.55 5.48
C ARG A 5 -6.18 -1.90 4.21
N VAL A 6 -6.96 -0.96 3.68
CA VAL A 6 -6.62 -0.24 2.46
C VAL A 6 -6.63 1.26 2.72
N LEU A 7 -5.57 1.94 2.29
CA LEU A 7 -5.51 3.38 2.28
C LEU A 7 -5.74 3.87 0.84
N ILE A 8 -6.66 4.81 0.67
CA ILE A 8 -6.96 5.40 -0.64
C ILE A 8 -6.48 6.84 -0.64
N VAL A 9 -5.68 7.20 -1.62
CA VAL A 9 -5.08 8.54 -1.75
C VAL A 9 -5.55 9.15 -3.06
N ASP A 10 -6.43 10.15 -2.97
CA ASP A 10 -6.99 10.83 -4.12
C ASP A 10 -7.50 12.22 -3.69
N ASP A 11 -7.20 13.24 -4.47
CA ASP A 11 -7.62 14.62 -4.16
C ASP A 11 -9.07 14.92 -4.48
N GLU A 12 -9.73 14.06 -5.26
CA GLU A 12 -11.16 14.19 -5.57
C GLU A 12 -12.01 13.66 -4.42
N GLU A 13 -12.57 14.56 -3.64
CA GLU A 13 -13.31 14.22 -2.42
C GLU A 13 -14.48 13.27 -2.65
N ASP A 14 -15.31 13.55 -3.67
CA ASP A 14 -16.48 12.72 -3.97
C ASP A 14 -16.08 11.29 -4.37
N PHE A 15 -15.06 11.16 -5.20
CA PHE A 15 -14.51 9.88 -5.60
C PHE A 15 -13.99 9.11 -4.39
N LEU A 16 -13.22 9.80 -3.55
CA LEU A 16 -12.60 9.22 -2.35
C LEU A 16 -13.66 8.66 -1.38
N GLU A 17 -14.66 9.49 -1.05
CA GLU A 17 -15.74 9.08 -0.15
C GLU A 17 -16.55 7.90 -0.69
N THR A 18 -16.87 7.94 -1.98
CA THR A 18 -17.62 6.88 -2.63
C THR A 18 -16.86 5.57 -2.60
N LEU A 19 -15.57 5.62 -2.91
CA LEU A 19 -14.75 4.41 -2.95
C LEU A 19 -14.55 3.83 -1.55
N VAL A 20 -14.28 4.66 -0.55
CA VAL A 20 -14.18 4.20 0.85
C VAL A 20 -15.44 3.47 1.28
N LYS A 21 -16.61 4.04 1.02
CA LYS A 21 -17.89 3.43 1.37
C LYS A 21 -18.11 2.09 0.67
N ARG A 22 -17.75 2.00 -0.61
CA ARG A 22 -17.89 0.76 -1.39
C ARG A 22 -17.00 -0.34 -0.85
N LEU A 23 -15.77 -0.02 -0.48
CA LEU A 23 -14.84 -1.00 0.10
C LEU A 23 -15.31 -1.46 1.48
N GLU A 24 -15.80 -0.53 2.31
CA GLU A 24 -16.33 -0.88 3.63
C GLU A 24 -17.54 -1.83 3.53
N ARG A 25 -18.41 -1.64 2.55
CA ARG A 25 -19.52 -2.54 2.29
C ARG A 25 -19.07 -3.95 1.90
N ARG A 26 -17.87 -4.09 1.38
CA ARG A 26 -17.25 -5.39 1.05
C ARG A 26 -16.47 -5.98 2.20
N GLY A 27 -16.52 -5.36 3.39
CA GLY A 27 -15.81 -5.86 4.57
C GLY A 27 -14.34 -5.45 4.66
N ILE A 28 -13.91 -4.49 3.84
CA ILE A 28 -12.55 -3.97 3.85
C ILE A 28 -12.50 -2.73 4.74
N GLU A 29 -11.52 -2.67 5.64
CA GLU A 29 -11.28 -1.47 6.43
C GLU A 29 -10.57 -0.44 5.55
N ALA A 30 -11.28 0.60 5.15
CA ALA A 30 -10.75 1.60 4.21
C ALA A 30 -10.65 2.96 4.87
N ALA A 31 -9.54 3.64 4.60
CA ALA A 31 -9.34 5.03 5.01
C ALA A 31 -8.98 5.84 3.76
N GLY A 32 -9.43 7.08 3.70
CA GLY A 32 -9.17 7.97 2.59
C GLY A 32 -8.42 9.21 3.02
N VAL A 33 -7.42 9.61 2.24
CA VAL A 33 -6.68 10.87 2.42
C VAL A 33 -6.57 11.58 1.08
N LYS A 34 -6.35 12.89 1.09
CA LYS A 34 -6.42 13.74 -0.11
C LYS A 34 -5.07 14.11 -0.71
N SER A 35 -3.98 13.77 -0.05
CA SER A 35 -2.64 14.14 -0.51
C SER A 35 -1.61 13.08 -0.15
N GLY A 36 -0.47 13.14 -0.83
CA GLY A 36 0.68 12.29 -0.52
C GLY A 36 1.21 12.56 0.89
N GLU A 37 1.25 13.81 1.31
CA GLU A 37 1.71 14.20 2.63
C GLU A 37 0.82 13.58 3.73
N GLU A 38 -0.49 13.67 3.59
CA GLU A 38 -1.44 13.05 4.52
C GLU A 38 -1.29 11.53 4.55
N ALA A 39 -1.06 10.93 3.38
CA ALA A 39 -0.86 9.50 3.28
C ALA A 39 0.38 9.05 4.07
N LEU A 40 1.49 9.76 3.91
CA LEU A 40 2.72 9.44 4.62
C LEU A 40 2.56 9.60 6.13
N ASP A 41 1.91 10.66 6.58
CA ASP A 41 1.63 10.86 8.01
C ASP A 41 0.78 9.73 8.57
N THR A 42 -0.25 9.31 7.84
CA THR A 42 -1.11 8.20 8.22
C THR A 42 -0.33 6.88 8.29
N MET A 43 0.53 6.62 7.31
CA MET A 43 1.33 5.40 7.27
C MET A 43 2.42 5.33 8.34
N LYS A 44 2.86 6.47 8.87
CA LYS A 44 3.79 6.50 10.01
C LYS A 44 3.13 6.03 11.30
N GLN A 45 1.79 6.10 11.37
CA GLN A 45 1.04 5.77 12.57
C GLN A 45 0.30 4.45 12.48
N LYS A 46 -0.04 3.98 11.27
CA LYS A 46 -0.88 2.81 11.06
C LYS A 46 -0.39 1.98 9.87
N LEU A 47 -0.41 0.66 10.02
CA LEU A 47 -0.05 -0.27 8.95
C LEU A 47 -1.22 -0.50 7.99
N PHE A 48 -0.92 -0.55 6.70
CA PHE A 48 -1.88 -0.89 5.66
C PHE A 48 -1.37 -2.06 4.84
N ASP A 49 -2.29 -2.85 4.34
CA ASP A 49 -1.95 -3.97 3.45
C ASP A 49 -1.71 -3.48 2.03
N VAL A 50 -2.60 -2.61 1.56
CA VAL A 50 -2.52 -2.06 0.20
C VAL A 50 -2.85 -0.56 0.24
N VAL A 51 -2.16 0.21 -0.57
CA VAL A 51 -2.46 1.62 -0.82
C VAL A 51 -2.93 1.76 -2.27
N VAL A 52 -4.04 2.44 -2.47
CA VAL A 52 -4.53 2.83 -3.79
C VAL A 52 -4.16 4.29 -3.97
N LEU A 53 -3.27 4.58 -4.90
CA LEU A 53 -2.63 5.90 -5.02
C LEU A 53 -2.89 6.53 -6.38
N ASP A 54 -3.55 7.69 -6.39
CA ASP A 54 -3.69 8.50 -7.59
C ASP A 54 -2.32 9.10 -7.93
N ILE A 55 -1.86 8.87 -9.15
CA ILE A 55 -0.57 9.40 -9.61
C ILE A 55 -0.63 10.93 -9.74
N LYS A 56 -1.77 11.43 -10.19
CA LYS A 56 -1.91 12.83 -10.56
C LYS A 56 -2.64 13.63 -9.47
N MET A 57 -1.86 14.19 -8.57
CA MET A 57 -2.39 15.06 -7.51
C MET A 57 -1.74 16.43 -7.63
N PRO A 58 -2.49 17.46 -8.08
CA PRO A 58 -1.95 18.81 -8.24
C PRO A 58 -1.65 19.46 -6.89
N GLY A 59 -0.57 20.19 -6.82
CA GLY A 59 -0.15 20.90 -5.62
C GLY A 59 0.53 20.00 -4.60
N GLY A 60 1.76 20.30 -4.23
CA GLY A 60 2.53 19.50 -3.28
C GLY A 60 3.17 18.27 -3.88
N MET A 61 3.24 17.22 -3.10
CA MET A 61 3.90 15.96 -3.49
C MET A 61 3.13 15.21 -4.58
N ASP A 62 3.81 14.82 -5.66
CA ASP A 62 3.20 14.00 -6.69
C ASP A 62 3.13 12.51 -6.27
N GLY A 63 2.36 11.73 -7.03
CA GLY A 63 2.14 10.31 -6.71
C GLY A 63 3.41 9.46 -6.76
N ILE A 64 4.33 9.75 -7.68
CA ILE A 64 5.58 8.98 -7.79
C ILE A 64 6.48 9.25 -6.58
N GLN A 65 6.60 10.49 -6.16
CA GLN A 65 7.36 10.82 -4.96
C GLN A 65 6.73 10.18 -3.73
N ALA A 66 5.41 10.22 -3.60
CA ALA A 66 4.69 9.56 -2.52
C ALA A 66 4.95 8.06 -2.50
N LEU A 67 4.87 7.40 -3.66
CA LEU A 67 5.15 5.97 -3.79
C LEU A 67 6.56 5.63 -3.26
N ARG A 68 7.55 6.41 -3.67
CA ARG A 68 8.94 6.18 -3.25
C ARG A 68 9.06 6.21 -1.73
N GLU A 69 8.47 7.21 -1.11
CA GLU A 69 8.52 7.36 0.35
C GLU A 69 7.66 6.32 1.08
N MET A 70 6.51 5.95 0.53
CA MET A 70 5.67 4.87 1.07
C MET A 70 6.42 3.56 1.17
N LYS A 71 7.18 3.21 0.12
CA LYS A 71 7.97 1.98 0.09
C LYS A 71 9.12 2.00 1.10
N GLN A 72 9.58 3.18 1.48
CA GLN A 72 10.58 3.31 2.54
C GLN A 72 9.97 3.15 3.94
N ILE A 73 8.79 3.72 4.15
CA ILE A 73 8.10 3.69 5.47
C ILE A 73 7.51 2.30 5.74
N GLN A 74 6.84 1.71 4.76
CA GLN A 74 6.21 0.40 4.87
C GLN A 74 6.59 -0.47 3.66
N PRO A 75 7.78 -1.09 3.66
CA PRO A 75 8.28 -1.82 2.48
C PRO A 75 7.39 -2.97 2.01
N LEU A 76 6.63 -3.59 2.91
CA LEU A 76 5.77 -4.73 2.57
C LEU A 76 4.39 -4.33 2.06
N THR A 77 3.97 -3.08 2.31
CA THR A 77 2.69 -2.59 1.82
C THR A 77 2.74 -2.47 0.30
N GLU A 78 1.78 -3.09 -0.37
CA GLU A 78 1.71 -3.02 -1.82
C GLU A 78 0.96 -1.77 -2.26
N VAL A 79 1.38 -1.17 -3.37
CA VAL A 79 0.78 0.06 -3.89
C VAL A 79 0.19 -0.20 -5.28
N VAL A 80 -1.09 0.08 -5.44
CA VAL A 80 -1.78 0.04 -6.73
C VAL A 80 -1.97 1.49 -7.19
N LEU A 81 -1.49 1.80 -8.38
CA LEU A 81 -1.56 3.16 -8.92
C LEU A 81 -2.86 3.38 -9.69
N LEU A 82 -3.45 4.56 -9.51
CA LEU A 82 -4.58 5.00 -10.33
C LEU A 82 -4.07 6.05 -11.32
N THR A 83 -4.41 5.89 -12.59
CA THR A 83 -3.89 6.77 -13.63
C THR A 83 -4.95 7.13 -14.66
N GLY A 84 -4.92 8.37 -15.15
CA GLY A 84 -5.67 8.78 -16.32
C GLY A 84 -4.89 8.46 -17.60
N HIS A 85 -5.49 8.75 -18.76
CA HIS A 85 -4.96 8.37 -20.07
C HIS A 85 -3.58 8.92 -20.44
N ALA A 86 -3.11 9.97 -19.79
CA ALA A 86 -1.89 10.67 -20.18
C ALA A 86 -0.61 10.20 -19.47
N SER A 87 -0.66 9.12 -18.68
CA SER A 87 0.39 8.79 -17.73
C SER A 87 1.08 7.45 -17.94
N VAL A 88 1.24 6.99 -19.20
CA VAL A 88 1.90 5.71 -19.47
C VAL A 88 3.33 5.69 -18.96
N GLU A 89 4.09 6.74 -19.23
CA GLU A 89 5.48 6.85 -18.77
C GLU A 89 5.59 6.90 -17.25
N THR A 90 4.68 7.61 -16.60
CA THR A 90 4.62 7.70 -15.14
C THR A 90 4.26 6.35 -14.52
N SER A 91 3.35 5.61 -15.17
CA SER A 91 2.99 4.26 -14.73
C SER A 91 4.18 3.30 -14.80
N ILE A 92 4.96 3.38 -15.89
CA ILE A 92 6.18 2.57 -16.04
C ILE A 92 7.18 2.90 -14.94
N GLU A 93 7.38 4.18 -14.65
CA GLU A 93 8.27 4.62 -13.58
C GLU A 93 7.79 4.10 -12.22
N GLY A 94 6.48 4.17 -11.96
CA GLY A 94 5.90 3.63 -10.73
C GLY A 94 6.14 2.14 -10.58
N MET A 95 6.01 1.38 -11.65
CA MET A 95 6.30 -0.05 -11.63
C MET A 95 7.77 -0.33 -11.31
N ARG A 96 8.68 0.47 -11.85
CA ARG A 96 10.12 0.36 -11.55
C ARG A 96 10.43 0.67 -10.08
N LEU A 97 9.66 1.56 -9.48
CA LEU A 97 9.82 1.93 -8.06
C LEU A 97 9.14 0.96 -7.10
N GLY A 98 8.52 -0.08 -7.60
CA GLY A 98 7.96 -1.14 -6.79
C GLY A 98 6.45 -1.12 -6.60
N ALA A 99 5.71 -0.37 -7.41
CA ALA A 99 4.25 -0.47 -7.41
C ALA A 99 3.84 -1.89 -7.83
N PHE A 100 2.77 -2.38 -7.24
CA PHE A 100 2.24 -3.71 -7.55
C PHE A 100 1.66 -3.76 -8.98
N ASP A 101 0.82 -2.79 -9.28
CA ASP A 101 0.17 -2.68 -10.60
C ASP A 101 -0.46 -1.29 -10.73
N TYR A 102 -1.11 -1.05 -11.85
CA TYR A 102 -1.86 0.18 -12.08
C TYR A 102 -3.25 -0.13 -12.60
N LEU A 103 -4.18 0.81 -12.43
CA LEU A 103 -5.53 0.78 -12.98
C LEU A 103 -5.83 2.09 -13.66
N LEU A 104 -6.52 2.02 -14.79
CA LEU A 104 -6.94 3.22 -15.52
C LEU A 104 -8.26 3.75 -14.96
N LYS A 105 -8.35 5.08 -14.81
CA LYS A 105 -9.64 5.73 -14.53
C LYS A 105 -10.46 5.86 -15.82
N PRO A 106 -11.77 5.70 -15.80
CA PRO A 106 -12.63 5.42 -14.65
C PRO A 106 -12.50 3.98 -14.16
N ILE A 107 -12.52 3.81 -12.83
CA ILE A 107 -12.29 2.50 -12.21
C ILE A 107 -13.56 1.66 -12.22
N LYS A 108 -13.41 0.39 -12.61
CA LYS A 108 -14.44 -0.62 -12.40
C LYS A 108 -14.19 -1.27 -11.05
N LEU A 109 -15.19 -1.31 -10.18
CA LEU A 109 -15.03 -1.83 -8.83
C LEU A 109 -14.50 -3.27 -8.82
N GLU A 110 -15.00 -4.13 -9.71
CA GLU A 110 -14.57 -5.53 -9.76
C GLU A 110 -13.10 -5.68 -10.19
N GLU A 111 -12.61 -4.82 -11.08
CA GLU A 111 -11.18 -4.78 -11.42
C GLU A 111 -10.33 -4.36 -10.22
N LEU A 112 -10.79 -3.33 -9.51
CA LEU A 112 -10.09 -2.89 -8.31
C LEU A 112 -10.06 -3.98 -7.26
N MET A 113 -11.20 -4.65 -7.02
CA MET A 113 -11.29 -5.73 -6.04
C MET A 113 -10.33 -6.87 -6.39
N ALA A 114 -10.23 -7.23 -7.65
CA ALA A 114 -9.29 -8.26 -8.09
C ALA A 114 -7.83 -7.87 -7.83
N LYS A 115 -7.47 -6.61 -8.14
CA LYS A 115 -6.11 -6.11 -7.89
C LYS A 115 -5.79 -6.03 -6.40
N LEU A 116 -6.76 -5.60 -5.59
CA LEU A 116 -6.58 -5.56 -4.14
C LEU A 116 -6.34 -6.95 -3.57
N GLY A 117 -7.10 -7.93 -4.04
CA GLY A 117 -6.92 -9.32 -3.61
C GLY A 117 -5.55 -9.86 -3.96
N ASP A 118 -5.09 -9.64 -5.19
CA ASP A 118 -3.78 -10.09 -5.64
C ASP A 118 -2.64 -9.40 -4.86
N ALA A 119 -2.78 -8.10 -4.63
CA ALA A 119 -1.80 -7.33 -3.87
C ALA A 119 -1.72 -7.79 -2.41
N PHE A 120 -2.88 -8.06 -1.80
CA PHE A 120 -2.94 -8.58 -0.44
C PHE A 120 -2.25 -9.94 -0.34
N GLU A 121 -2.51 -10.85 -1.30
CA GLU A 121 -1.87 -12.17 -1.32
C GLU A 121 -0.34 -12.04 -1.41
N LYS A 122 0.15 -11.14 -2.24
CA LYS A 122 1.59 -10.91 -2.37
C LYS A 122 2.20 -10.41 -1.06
N LYS A 123 1.56 -9.44 -0.42
CA LYS A 123 2.01 -8.91 0.87
C LYS A 123 2.03 -9.99 1.93
N ASP A 124 0.96 -10.77 2.03
CA ASP A 124 0.82 -11.84 3.01
C ASP A 124 1.90 -12.93 2.82
N ALA A 125 2.11 -13.35 1.57
CA ALA A 125 3.15 -14.32 1.25
C ALA A 125 4.55 -13.82 1.63
N HIS A 126 4.82 -12.53 1.40
CA HIS A 126 6.10 -11.91 1.75
C HIS A 126 6.29 -11.87 3.27
N GLU A 127 5.26 -11.48 4.01
CA GLU A 127 5.30 -11.49 5.48
C GLU A 127 5.53 -12.90 6.03
N GLN A 128 4.88 -13.91 5.45
CA GLN A 128 5.06 -15.29 5.87
C GLN A 128 6.48 -15.78 5.63
N LYS A 129 7.11 -15.41 4.51
CA LYS A 129 8.50 -15.75 4.24
C LYS A 129 9.44 -15.17 5.28
N ILE A 130 9.24 -13.92 5.64
CA ILE A 130 10.04 -13.24 6.67
C ILE A 130 9.84 -13.92 8.01
N ARG A 131 8.60 -14.23 8.38
CA ARG A 131 8.28 -14.91 9.63
C ARG A 131 8.94 -16.28 9.70
N LYS A 132 8.88 -17.08 8.63
CA LYS A 132 9.52 -18.39 8.54
C LYS A 132 11.02 -18.30 8.67
N ALA A 133 11.64 -17.31 8.01
CA ALA A 133 13.07 -17.09 8.12
C ALA A 133 13.50 -16.76 9.54
N LYS A 134 12.72 -15.91 10.24
CA LYS A 134 12.96 -15.57 11.65
C LYS A 134 12.82 -16.78 12.55
N ILE A 135 11.82 -17.63 12.32
CA ILE A 135 11.63 -18.87 13.10
C ILE A 135 12.82 -19.81 12.90
N LYS A 136 13.28 -19.98 11.68
CA LYS A 136 14.45 -20.82 11.38
C LYS A 136 15.71 -20.29 12.09
N GLU A 137 15.91 -19.00 12.09
CA GLU A 137 17.03 -18.37 12.78
C GLU A 137 16.92 -18.54 14.28
N LEU A 138 15.73 -18.39 14.85
CA LEU A 138 15.48 -18.59 16.28
C LEU A 138 15.81 -20.02 16.71
N VAL A 139 15.45 -21.01 15.88
CA VAL A 139 15.74 -22.42 16.17
C VAL A 139 17.24 -22.71 16.08
N ARG A 140 17.95 -22.15 15.09
CA ARG A 140 19.40 -22.36 14.91
C ARG A 140 20.25 -21.57 15.88
N PHE A 141 19.88 -20.32 16.15
CA PHE A 141 20.70 -19.37 16.91
C PHE A 141 19.83 -18.59 17.91
N PRO A 142 19.30 -19.24 18.95
CA PRO A 142 18.37 -18.58 19.89
C PRO A 142 18.92 -17.29 20.51
N GLY A 143 20.20 -17.26 20.86
CA GLY A 143 20.84 -16.10 21.48
C GLY A 143 20.94 -14.87 20.58
N ARG A 144 21.03 -15.05 19.26
CA ARG A 144 21.11 -13.95 18.30
C ARG A 144 19.81 -13.17 18.22
N VAL A 145 18.68 -13.87 18.20
CA VAL A 145 17.38 -13.23 18.10
C VAL A 145 17.11 -12.36 19.31
N PHE A 146 17.43 -12.84 20.50
CA PHE A 146 17.28 -12.05 21.74
C PHE A 146 18.20 -10.84 21.76
N GLN A 147 19.41 -10.94 21.23
CA GLN A 147 20.31 -9.79 21.16
C GLN A 147 19.81 -8.71 20.20
N GLN A 148 19.24 -9.09 19.04
CA GLN A 148 18.68 -8.16 18.10
C GLN A 148 17.49 -7.39 18.68
N GLU A 149 16.60 -8.07 19.37
CA GLU A 149 15.47 -7.44 20.05
C GLU A 149 15.91 -6.40 21.09
N LYS A 150 16.98 -6.67 21.83
CA LYS A 150 17.53 -5.73 22.80
C LYS A 150 18.16 -4.51 22.15
N GLU A 151 18.76 -4.67 20.98
CA GLU A 151 19.37 -3.56 20.24
C GLU A 151 18.32 -2.64 19.59
N GLU A 152 17.14 -3.17 19.26
CA GLU A 152 16.03 -2.40 18.69
C GLU A 152 15.21 -1.63 19.74
N GLU A 153 15.32 -1.98 21.01
CA GLU A 153 14.71 -1.26 22.12
C GLU A 153 15.60 -0.06 22.52
#